data_246f99517b74319316a524bc6d687041
#
_entry.id   246f99517b74319316a524bc6d687041
#
_cell.length_a   1.000
_cell.length_b   1.000
_cell.length_c   1.000
_cell.angle_alpha   90.00
_cell.angle_beta   90.00
_cell.angle_gamma   90.00
#
_symmetry.space_group_name_H-M   'P 1'
#
loop_
_entity.id
_entity.type
_entity.pdbx_description
1 polymer ?
#
loop_
_entity_poly.entity_id
_entity_poly.type
_entity_poly.pdbx_seq_one_letter_code
_entity_poly.pdbx_strand_id
1 'polypeptide(L)'
;MKIILTSLYMKLDFYKYQGTGNDFILLDSRKKKVENSFLFKKLCDRHFGIGADGIILIQNDDKYKSDFYMKYCNSDGKESTMCGNGGRCAVSFAKKLGITKKNKIHFRAIDGYHNGFIIDNLVSINMMNIDRNTIKIHSKYVFLNTGSPHHILFLEEENIKEKNVYEEGKNIRFQNPYFEKGVNVNFVKILENDTLQVRTYERGVENETLSCGTGVVASVIAACETNKIKNNVKDIKDILVQTLGGKLWVSLTKTKKEYKNVSLTGNVQLIFEGSIFIDKDWLNL
;
A
#
# COMPACT_ATOMS: atom_id res chain seq x y z
N MET A 1 -15.41 51.80 -9.96
CA MET A 1 -16.00 50.44 -10.11
C MET A 1 -15.31 49.52 -9.11
N LYS A 2 -15.89 49.32 -7.91
CA LYS A 2 -15.34 48.41 -6.90
C LYS A 2 -15.65 46.98 -7.34
N ILE A 3 -14.64 46.25 -7.79
CA ILE A 3 -14.75 44.82 -8.00
C ILE A 3 -14.76 44.21 -6.60
N ILE A 4 -15.93 43.81 -6.13
CA ILE A 4 -16.09 42.98 -4.94
C ILE A 4 -15.68 41.57 -5.36
N LEU A 5 -14.42 41.25 -5.23
CA LEU A 5 -13.89 39.90 -5.31
C LEU A 5 -14.30 39.15 -4.04
N THR A 6 -15.53 38.66 -3.97
CA THR A 6 -15.91 37.57 -3.09
C THR A 6 -15.49 36.24 -3.73
N SER A 7 -14.20 36.01 -3.90
CA SER A 7 -13.71 34.69 -4.24
C SER A 7 -13.77 33.85 -2.96
N LEU A 8 -14.74 32.99 -2.86
CA LEU A 8 -14.79 31.95 -1.82
C LEU A 8 -13.65 30.94 -2.06
N TYR A 9 -12.47 31.29 -1.58
CA TYR A 9 -11.38 30.31 -1.49
C TYR A 9 -11.61 29.42 -0.27
N MET A 10 -11.56 28.12 -0.47
CA MET A 10 -11.52 27.15 0.61
C MET A 10 -10.05 26.82 0.90
N LYS A 11 -9.55 27.20 2.07
CA LYS A 11 -8.24 26.72 2.54
C LYS A 11 -8.34 25.24 2.90
N LEU A 12 -7.45 24.42 2.35
CA LEU A 12 -7.31 23.01 2.63
C LEU A 12 -5.89 22.73 3.14
N ASP A 13 -5.79 22.34 4.41
CA ASP A 13 -4.53 21.91 5.01
C ASP A 13 -4.27 20.45 4.67
N PHE A 14 -3.05 20.11 4.30
CA PHE A 14 -2.66 18.77 3.87
C PHE A 14 -1.30 18.34 4.44
N TYR A 15 -1.07 17.04 4.42
CA TYR A 15 0.17 16.41 4.85
C TYR A 15 0.65 15.45 3.77
N LYS A 16 1.89 15.63 3.31
CA LYS A 16 2.51 14.74 2.34
C LYS A 16 3.29 13.66 3.05
N TYR A 17 2.85 12.42 2.89
CA TYR A 17 3.50 11.25 3.43
C TYR A 17 4.01 10.33 2.33
N GLN A 18 4.99 9.50 2.68
CA GLN A 18 5.38 8.36 1.88
C GLN A 18 5.61 7.12 2.75
N GLY A 19 5.36 5.94 2.18
CA GLY A 19 5.72 4.64 2.74
C GLY A 19 6.38 3.78 1.67
N THR A 20 7.68 3.53 1.79
CA THR A 20 8.47 2.78 0.81
C THR A 20 8.34 3.28 -0.64
N GLY A 21 8.40 4.61 -0.81
CA GLY A 21 8.35 5.28 -2.11
C GLY A 21 6.95 5.54 -2.68
N ASN A 22 5.90 4.95 -2.11
CA ASN A 22 4.53 5.24 -2.48
C ASN A 22 4.05 6.46 -1.68
N ASP A 23 3.65 7.52 -2.35
CA ASP A 23 3.41 8.84 -1.74
C ASP A 23 1.92 9.23 -1.74
N PHE A 24 1.49 9.87 -0.65
CA PHE A 24 0.09 10.19 -0.42
C PHE A 24 -0.09 11.61 0.09
N ILE A 25 -1.22 12.21 -0.27
CA ILE A 25 -1.75 13.41 0.36
C ILE A 25 -2.71 12.95 1.47
N LEU A 26 -2.45 13.33 2.71
CA LEU A 26 -3.31 13.01 3.85
C LEU A 26 -4.07 14.25 4.31
N LEU A 27 -5.37 14.07 4.54
CA LEU A 27 -6.28 15.11 4.98
C LEU A 27 -6.98 14.72 6.30
N ASP A 28 -7.02 15.63 7.26
CA ASP A 28 -7.90 15.50 8.42
C ASP A 28 -9.32 15.95 8.04
N SER A 29 -10.17 15.00 7.75
CA SER A 29 -11.55 15.21 7.32
C SER A 29 -12.57 14.92 8.44
N ARG A 30 -12.14 14.91 9.71
CA ARG A 30 -13.03 14.65 10.87
C ARG A 30 -14.02 15.77 11.12
N LYS A 31 -13.61 17.03 10.92
CA LYS A 31 -14.45 18.22 11.12
C LYS A 31 -15.14 18.68 9.86
N LYS A 32 -14.49 18.58 8.73
CA LYS A 32 -14.98 19.03 7.42
C LYS A 32 -14.86 17.91 6.42
N LYS A 33 -16.00 17.40 5.99
CA LYS A 33 -16.02 16.39 4.93
C LYS A 33 -15.57 17.02 3.60
N VAL A 34 -14.61 16.37 2.96
CA VAL A 34 -14.15 16.69 1.63
C VAL A 34 -14.48 15.47 0.76
N GLU A 35 -15.46 15.60 -0.15
CA GLU A 35 -15.91 14.50 -1.01
C GLU A 35 -16.08 15.01 -2.43
N ASN A 36 -14.97 15.10 -3.17
CA ASN A 36 -14.98 15.54 -4.56
C ASN A 36 -13.87 14.81 -5.32
N SER A 37 -14.24 13.84 -6.15
CA SER A 37 -13.30 13.02 -6.93
C SER A 37 -12.49 13.83 -7.94
N PHE A 38 -13.08 14.89 -8.51
CA PHE A 38 -12.38 15.79 -9.43
C PHE A 38 -11.30 16.58 -8.70
N LEU A 39 -11.60 17.11 -7.51
CA LEU A 39 -10.63 17.76 -6.65
C LEU A 39 -9.49 16.80 -6.28
N PHE A 40 -9.80 15.56 -5.91
CA PHE A 40 -8.80 14.56 -5.54
C PHE A 40 -7.86 14.26 -6.71
N LYS A 41 -8.41 14.06 -7.91
CA LYS A 41 -7.61 13.89 -9.12
C LYS A 41 -6.69 15.07 -9.36
N LYS A 42 -7.20 16.31 -9.24
CA LYS A 42 -6.42 17.54 -9.44
C LYS A 42 -5.33 17.72 -8.38
N LEU A 43 -5.62 17.42 -7.10
CA LEU A 43 -4.61 17.44 -6.03
C LEU A 43 -3.49 16.43 -6.25
N CYS A 44 -3.79 15.24 -6.80
CA CYS A 44 -2.82 14.20 -7.08
C CYS A 44 -1.97 14.46 -8.33
N ASP A 45 -2.36 15.41 -9.19
CA ASP A 45 -1.57 15.78 -10.36
C ASP A 45 -0.21 16.34 -9.95
N ARG A 46 0.89 15.79 -10.53
CA ARG A 46 2.27 16.15 -10.15
C ARG A 46 2.74 17.46 -10.75
N HIS A 47 2.04 17.99 -11.73
CA HIS A 47 2.39 19.24 -12.41
C HIS A 47 1.47 20.41 -12.00
N PHE A 48 0.19 20.12 -11.79
CA PHE A 48 -0.82 21.15 -11.54
C PHE A 48 -1.44 21.07 -10.13
N GLY A 49 -1.04 20.08 -9.33
CA GLY A 49 -1.49 19.89 -7.95
C GLY A 49 -0.34 19.77 -6.96
N ILE A 50 -0.59 19.08 -5.87
CA ILE A 50 0.43 18.72 -4.88
C ILE A 50 1.27 17.54 -5.39
N GLY A 51 0.66 16.67 -6.19
CA GLY A 51 1.27 15.46 -6.72
C GLY A 51 1.31 14.31 -5.72
N ALA A 52 0.68 13.18 -6.05
CA ALA A 52 0.73 11.95 -5.24
C ALA A 52 0.18 10.75 -6.01
N ASP A 53 0.50 9.54 -5.54
CA ASP A 53 -0.09 8.29 -6.02
C ASP A 53 -1.53 8.13 -5.55
N GLY A 54 -1.93 8.83 -4.49
CA GLY A 54 -3.29 8.82 -3.98
C GLY A 54 -3.51 9.78 -2.82
N ILE A 55 -4.77 9.84 -2.37
CA ILE A 55 -5.20 10.70 -1.29
C ILE A 55 -5.85 9.87 -0.19
N ILE A 56 -5.57 10.18 1.07
CA ILE A 56 -6.12 9.51 2.24
C ILE A 56 -6.81 10.52 3.13
N LEU A 57 -8.08 10.29 3.43
CA LEU A 57 -8.85 11.09 4.35
C LEU A 57 -9.03 10.32 5.66
N ILE A 58 -8.70 10.97 6.77
CA ILE A 58 -9.03 10.47 8.10
C ILE A 58 -10.37 11.08 8.51
N GLN A 59 -11.36 10.22 8.77
CA GLN A 59 -12.72 10.59 9.13
C GLN A 59 -13.10 9.96 10.47
N ASN A 60 -14.10 10.53 11.16
CA ASN A 60 -14.68 9.88 12.34
C ASN A 60 -15.39 8.59 11.94
N ASP A 61 -15.32 7.58 12.80
CA ASP A 61 -16.04 6.30 12.62
C ASP A 61 -16.99 6.05 13.81
N ASP A 62 -17.86 7.00 14.07
CA ASP A 62 -18.73 7.04 15.26
C ASP A 62 -19.64 5.80 15.35
N LYS A 63 -20.01 5.21 14.20
CA LYS A 63 -20.92 4.07 14.13
C LYS A 63 -20.28 2.74 14.56
N TYR A 64 -18.97 2.57 14.38
CA TYR A 64 -18.33 1.26 14.43
C TYR A 64 -17.23 1.13 15.49
N LYS A 65 -17.04 2.12 16.35
CA LYS A 65 -16.07 2.12 17.47
C LYS A 65 -14.62 1.83 17.06
N SER A 66 -14.22 2.16 15.82
CA SER A 66 -12.81 2.21 15.45
C SER A 66 -12.22 3.57 15.82
N ASP A 67 -10.90 3.67 15.89
CA ASP A 67 -10.23 4.94 16.18
C ASP A 67 -10.48 5.97 15.08
N PHE A 68 -10.61 5.51 13.82
CA PHE A 68 -10.97 6.35 12.65
C PHE A 68 -11.44 5.51 11.46
N TYR A 69 -12.08 6.18 10.49
CA TYR A 69 -12.32 5.64 9.15
C TYR A 69 -11.28 6.20 8.17
N MET A 70 -10.61 5.31 7.45
CA MET A 70 -9.69 5.63 6.37
C MET A 70 -10.40 5.56 5.03
N LYS A 71 -10.61 6.71 4.39
CA LYS A 71 -11.04 6.75 2.99
C LYS A 71 -9.81 6.93 2.11
N TYR A 72 -9.52 5.94 1.28
CA TYR A 72 -8.42 5.98 0.32
C TYR A 72 -8.95 6.14 -1.09
N CYS A 73 -8.40 7.10 -1.84
CA CYS A 73 -8.67 7.30 -3.25
C CYS A 73 -7.36 7.24 -4.04
N ASN A 74 -7.38 6.55 -5.18
CA ASN A 74 -6.29 6.56 -6.14
C ASN A 74 -6.09 7.96 -6.74
N SER A 75 -5.02 8.15 -7.50
CA SER A 75 -4.72 9.43 -8.18
C SER A 75 -5.79 9.86 -9.20
N ASP A 76 -6.67 8.96 -9.65
CA ASP A 76 -7.82 9.26 -10.49
C ASP A 76 -9.03 9.82 -9.71
N GLY A 77 -8.91 9.92 -8.38
CA GLY A 77 -9.93 10.40 -7.46
C GLY A 77 -10.98 9.36 -7.04
N LYS A 78 -10.89 8.12 -7.51
CA LYS A 78 -11.83 7.05 -7.17
C LYS A 78 -11.43 6.33 -5.89
N GLU A 79 -12.41 6.05 -5.05
CA GLU A 79 -12.21 5.28 -3.82
C GLU A 79 -11.75 3.84 -4.14
N SER A 80 -10.80 3.34 -3.37
CA SER A 80 -10.22 2.01 -3.50
C SER A 80 -10.05 1.34 -2.13
N THR A 81 -9.77 0.04 -2.15
CA THR A 81 -9.44 -0.74 -0.96
C THR A 81 -8.15 -0.26 -0.30
N MET A 82 -7.98 -0.56 0.98
CA MET A 82 -6.81 -0.17 1.75
C MET A 82 -5.52 -0.65 1.08
N CYS A 83 -4.64 0.28 0.80
CA CYS A 83 -3.28 0.02 0.35
C CYS A 83 -2.36 -0.18 1.56
N GLY A 84 -1.53 -1.21 1.57
CA GLY A 84 -0.60 -1.49 2.67
C GLY A 84 0.35 -0.32 3.00
N ASN A 85 0.86 0.37 1.99
CA ASN A 85 1.69 1.55 2.17
C ASN A 85 0.88 2.73 2.72
N GLY A 86 -0.32 2.96 2.15
CA GLY A 86 -1.25 3.99 2.59
C GLY A 86 -1.77 3.76 4.01
N GLY A 87 -2.08 2.50 4.37
CA GLY A 87 -2.50 2.13 5.72
C GLY A 87 -1.45 2.47 6.78
N ARG A 88 -0.16 2.20 6.49
CA ARG A 88 0.92 2.62 7.40
C ARG A 88 0.99 4.14 7.53
N CYS A 89 0.85 4.88 6.43
CA CYS A 89 0.81 6.36 6.46
C CYS A 89 -0.37 6.87 7.28
N ALA A 90 -1.57 6.28 7.12
CA ALA A 90 -2.77 6.64 7.88
C ALA A 90 -2.60 6.43 9.38
N VAL A 91 -1.99 5.31 9.79
CA VAL A 91 -1.68 4.99 11.19
C VAL A 91 -0.73 6.01 11.80
N SER A 92 0.36 6.35 11.09
CA SER A 92 1.31 7.38 11.52
C SER A 92 0.64 8.76 11.63
N PHE A 93 -0.18 9.12 10.65
CA PHE A 93 -0.89 10.39 10.65
C PHE A 93 -1.94 10.49 11.77
N ALA A 94 -2.69 9.42 12.03
CA ALA A 94 -3.64 9.36 13.16
C ALA A 94 -2.95 9.61 14.51
N LYS A 95 -1.73 9.08 14.68
CA LYS A 95 -0.91 9.35 15.86
C LYS A 95 -0.50 10.83 15.94
N LYS A 96 -0.03 11.41 14.83
CA LYS A 96 0.32 12.85 14.73
C LYS A 96 -0.88 13.74 15.06
N LEU A 97 -2.09 13.39 14.60
CA LEU A 97 -3.33 14.11 14.89
C LEU A 97 -3.84 13.94 16.34
N GLY A 98 -3.18 13.10 17.14
CA GLY A 98 -3.60 12.84 18.52
C GLY A 98 -4.92 12.08 18.64
N ILE A 99 -5.35 11.34 17.60
CA ILE A 99 -6.59 10.55 17.61
C ILE A 99 -6.52 9.47 18.70
N THR A 100 -5.33 8.89 18.86
CA THR A 100 -5.08 7.92 19.92
C THR A 100 -3.69 8.10 20.53
N LYS A 101 -3.58 7.87 21.84
CA LYS A 101 -2.29 7.82 22.55
C LYS A 101 -1.67 6.42 22.53
N LYS A 102 -2.46 5.40 22.17
CA LYS A 102 -2.02 4.00 22.10
C LYS A 102 -1.11 3.78 20.90
N ASN A 103 -0.23 2.78 21.02
CA ASN A 103 0.57 2.32 19.86
C ASN A 103 -0.18 1.30 18.99
N LYS A 104 -1.25 0.69 19.52
CA LYS A 104 -2.18 -0.14 18.76
C LYS A 104 -3.35 0.73 18.33
N ILE A 105 -3.58 0.78 17.03
CA ILE A 105 -4.59 1.61 16.38
C ILE A 105 -5.53 0.68 15.62
N HIS A 106 -6.83 0.85 15.85
CA HIS A 106 -7.87 0.08 15.17
C HIS A 106 -8.64 1.01 14.26
N PHE A 107 -8.60 0.74 12.96
CA PHE A 107 -9.27 1.58 11.97
C PHE A 107 -10.08 0.75 10.98
N ARG A 108 -11.00 1.42 10.30
CA ARG A 108 -11.82 0.81 9.27
C ARG A 108 -11.59 1.50 7.92
N ALA A 109 -11.60 0.72 6.86
CA ALA A 109 -11.63 1.21 5.48
C ALA A 109 -12.81 0.57 4.75
N ILE A 110 -12.95 0.82 3.45
CA ILE A 110 -14.06 0.28 2.64
C ILE A 110 -14.08 -1.26 2.62
N ASP A 111 -12.92 -1.88 2.74
CA ASP A 111 -12.71 -3.34 2.73
C ASP A 111 -12.76 -3.99 4.13
N GLY A 112 -13.05 -3.22 5.17
CA GLY A 112 -13.26 -3.75 6.53
C GLY A 112 -12.35 -3.15 7.60
N TYR A 113 -12.16 -3.93 8.68
CA TYR A 113 -11.38 -3.52 9.82
C TYR A 113 -9.91 -3.89 9.69
N HIS A 114 -9.06 -2.98 10.13
CA HIS A 114 -7.62 -3.12 10.12
C HIS A 114 -7.02 -2.76 11.47
N ASN A 115 -5.85 -3.31 11.77
CA ASN A 115 -5.05 -2.95 12.93
C ASN A 115 -3.69 -2.46 12.48
N GLY A 116 -3.26 -1.35 13.06
CA GLY A 116 -1.92 -0.83 12.93
C GLY A 116 -1.20 -0.81 14.27
N PHE A 117 0.12 -0.92 14.21
CA PHE A 117 0.98 -0.86 15.39
C PHE A 117 2.16 0.07 15.09
N ILE A 118 2.50 0.93 16.05
CA ILE A 118 3.69 1.76 15.95
C ILE A 118 4.73 1.16 16.87
N ILE A 119 5.87 0.81 16.30
CA ILE A 119 7.02 0.22 16.99
C ILE A 119 8.23 1.10 16.65
N ASP A 120 8.66 1.90 17.60
CA ASP A 120 9.70 2.93 17.39
C ASP A 120 9.36 3.85 16.21
N ASN A 121 10.17 3.83 15.15
CA ASN A 121 9.96 4.61 13.93
C ASN A 121 9.32 3.81 12.80
N LEU A 122 8.89 2.57 13.08
CA LEU A 122 8.26 1.69 12.11
C LEU A 122 6.75 1.60 12.36
N VAL A 123 6.02 1.39 11.29
CA VAL A 123 4.58 1.14 11.34
C VAL A 123 4.30 -0.24 10.76
N SER A 124 3.61 -1.06 11.54
CA SER A 124 3.14 -2.37 11.13
C SER A 124 1.63 -2.34 10.93
N ILE A 125 1.13 -2.99 9.89
CA ILE A 125 -0.30 -3.22 9.67
C ILE A 125 -0.58 -4.70 9.49
N ASN A 126 -1.74 -5.14 9.97
CA ASN A 126 -2.20 -6.48 9.71
C ASN A 126 -2.73 -6.58 8.28
N MET A 127 -2.30 -7.63 7.59
CA MET A 127 -2.80 -8.03 6.29
C MET A 127 -3.83 -9.16 6.45
N MET A 128 -4.53 -9.51 5.38
CA MET A 128 -5.49 -10.62 5.41
C MET A 128 -4.82 -11.98 5.65
N ASN A 129 -5.56 -12.89 6.23
CA ASN A 129 -5.16 -14.29 6.29
C ASN A 129 -5.25 -14.94 4.91
N ILE A 130 -4.37 -15.88 4.62
CA ILE A 130 -4.32 -16.55 3.32
C ILE A 130 -4.54 -18.06 3.50
N ASP A 131 -5.62 -18.57 2.91
CA ASP A 131 -5.89 -20.01 2.84
C ASP A 131 -4.85 -20.68 1.95
N ARG A 132 -4.11 -21.64 2.50
CA ARG A 132 -3.04 -22.35 1.81
C ARG A 132 -3.55 -23.19 0.62
N ASN A 133 -4.80 -23.61 0.65
CA ASN A 133 -5.41 -24.36 -0.46
C ASN A 133 -5.61 -23.49 -1.71
N THR A 134 -5.58 -22.16 -1.58
CA THR A 134 -5.68 -21.23 -2.72
C THR A 134 -4.35 -20.95 -3.40
N ILE A 135 -3.24 -21.36 -2.78
CA ILE A 135 -1.88 -21.17 -3.32
C ILE A 135 -1.62 -22.22 -4.39
N LYS A 136 -1.24 -21.78 -5.59
CA LYS A 136 -0.94 -22.64 -6.71
C LYS A 136 0.56 -22.63 -7.00
N ILE A 137 1.21 -23.76 -6.78
CA ILE A 137 2.64 -23.94 -7.04
C ILE A 137 2.79 -24.60 -8.40
N HIS A 138 3.42 -23.91 -9.34
CA HIS A 138 3.78 -24.41 -10.66
C HIS A 138 5.30 -24.62 -10.74
N SER A 139 5.78 -25.29 -11.78
CA SER A 139 7.20 -25.57 -11.95
C SER A 139 8.09 -24.33 -12.08
N LYS A 140 7.55 -23.22 -12.59
CA LYS A 140 8.30 -21.98 -12.85
C LYS A 140 7.84 -20.80 -11.99
N TYR A 141 6.66 -20.87 -11.39
CA TYR A 141 6.10 -19.74 -10.64
C TYR A 141 5.13 -20.21 -9.54
N VAL A 142 4.87 -19.32 -8.60
CA VAL A 142 3.81 -19.51 -7.59
C VAL A 142 2.74 -18.44 -7.82
N PHE A 143 1.48 -18.85 -7.76
CA PHE A 143 0.34 -17.92 -7.82
C PHE A 143 -0.41 -17.93 -6.49
N LEU A 144 -0.69 -16.76 -5.94
CA LEU A 144 -1.53 -16.58 -4.76
C LEU A 144 -2.16 -15.19 -4.72
N ASN A 145 -3.20 -15.06 -3.87
CA ASN A 145 -3.89 -13.78 -3.65
C ASN A 145 -3.70 -13.35 -2.20
N THR A 146 -3.13 -12.17 -1.97
CA THR A 146 -2.89 -11.56 -0.66
C THR A 146 -3.66 -10.23 -0.49
N GLY A 147 -4.85 -10.13 -1.12
CA GLY A 147 -5.64 -8.93 -1.31
C GLY A 147 -5.61 -8.43 -2.75
N SER A 148 -4.60 -8.86 -3.50
CA SER A 148 -4.47 -8.74 -4.94
C SER A 148 -3.83 -10.00 -5.50
N PRO A 149 -4.10 -10.42 -6.74
CA PRO A 149 -3.47 -11.60 -7.33
C PRO A 149 -2.01 -11.33 -7.69
N HIS A 150 -1.14 -12.30 -7.34
CA HIS A 150 0.29 -12.23 -7.56
C HIS A 150 0.84 -13.45 -8.28
N HIS A 151 1.68 -13.23 -9.27
CA HIS A 151 2.50 -14.19 -9.97
C HIS A 151 3.95 -13.98 -9.50
N ILE A 152 4.53 -14.99 -8.84
CA ILE A 152 5.84 -14.92 -8.20
C ILE A 152 6.84 -15.76 -8.98
N LEU A 153 7.91 -15.13 -9.44
CA LEU A 153 9.03 -15.74 -10.15
C LEU A 153 10.28 -15.65 -9.29
N PHE A 154 10.87 -16.81 -8.95
CA PHE A 154 12.15 -16.84 -8.27
C PHE A 154 13.30 -16.83 -9.29
N LEU A 155 14.22 -15.89 -9.10
CA LEU A 155 15.43 -15.74 -9.91
C LEU A 155 16.58 -16.47 -9.20
N GLU A 156 17.07 -17.56 -9.79
CA GLU A 156 18.14 -18.35 -9.14
C GLU A 156 19.53 -17.77 -9.41
N GLU A 157 19.90 -17.62 -10.66
CA GLU A 157 21.24 -17.13 -11.06
C GLU A 157 21.20 -15.68 -11.58
N GLU A 158 20.06 -15.21 -12.04
CA GLU A 158 19.92 -13.89 -12.63
C GLU A 158 20.15 -12.75 -11.61
N ASN A 159 20.78 -11.68 -12.08
CA ASN A 159 20.92 -10.45 -11.32
C ASN A 159 19.60 -9.68 -11.36
N ILE A 160 18.88 -9.64 -10.24
CA ILE A 160 17.60 -8.96 -10.15
C ILE A 160 17.68 -7.46 -10.53
N LYS A 161 18.85 -6.81 -10.38
CA LYS A 161 19.03 -5.40 -10.76
C LYS A 161 18.99 -5.18 -12.25
N GLU A 162 19.41 -6.18 -13.03
CA GLU A 162 19.47 -6.13 -14.49
C GLU A 162 18.17 -6.63 -15.16
N LYS A 163 17.22 -7.14 -14.34
CA LYS A 163 15.95 -7.68 -14.84
C LYS A 163 15.12 -6.60 -15.51
N ASN A 164 14.65 -6.86 -16.72
CA ASN A 164 13.71 -6.00 -17.43
C ASN A 164 12.28 -6.28 -16.93
N VAL A 165 11.97 -5.70 -15.74
CA VAL A 165 10.69 -5.91 -15.06
C VAL A 165 9.53 -5.41 -15.88
N TYR A 166 9.70 -4.31 -16.62
CA TYR A 166 8.63 -3.73 -17.41
C TYR A 166 8.20 -4.68 -18.55
N GLU A 167 9.12 -5.10 -19.41
CA GLU A 167 8.78 -5.92 -20.57
C GLU A 167 8.31 -7.33 -20.17
N GLU A 168 9.04 -7.97 -19.26
CA GLU A 168 8.67 -9.31 -18.82
C GLU A 168 7.39 -9.33 -17.98
N GLY A 169 7.23 -8.37 -17.07
CA GLY A 169 6.03 -8.21 -16.28
C GLY A 169 4.80 -7.94 -17.13
N LYS A 170 4.91 -7.03 -18.10
CA LYS A 170 3.89 -6.72 -19.09
C LYS A 170 3.47 -7.95 -19.89
N ASN A 171 4.45 -8.71 -20.41
CA ASN A 171 4.19 -9.92 -21.18
C ASN A 171 3.38 -10.94 -20.35
N ILE A 172 3.76 -11.19 -19.09
CA ILE A 172 3.03 -12.11 -18.21
C ILE A 172 1.64 -11.56 -17.88
N ARG A 173 1.53 -10.27 -17.55
CA ARG A 173 0.29 -9.60 -17.15
C ARG A 173 -0.79 -9.69 -18.24
N PHE A 174 -0.41 -9.60 -19.53
CA PHE A 174 -1.34 -9.58 -20.65
C PHE A 174 -1.48 -10.92 -21.39
N GLN A 175 -0.92 -12.00 -20.86
CA GLN A 175 -1.11 -13.37 -21.37
C GLN A 175 -2.18 -14.14 -20.59
N ASN A 176 -2.68 -15.21 -21.21
CA ASN A 176 -3.53 -16.17 -20.50
C ASN A 176 -2.75 -16.83 -19.35
N PRO A 177 -3.37 -17.04 -18.17
CA PRO A 177 -4.80 -16.82 -17.85
C PRO A 177 -5.12 -15.41 -17.32
N TYR A 178 -4.21 -14.46 -17.39
CA TYR A 178 -4.32 -13.16 -16.68
C TYR A 178 -4.91 -12.04 -17.53
N PHE A 179 -5.08 -12.25 -18.83
CA PHE A 179 -5.45 -11.20 -19.80
C PHE A 179 -6.60 -10.30 -19.32
N GLU A 180 -7.73 -10.87 -18.86
CA GLU A 180 -8.91 -10.11 -18.48
C GLU A 180 -8.77 -9.42 -17.11
N LYS A 181 -8.39 -10.20 -16.07
CA LYS A 181 -8.41 -9.72 -14.68
C LYS A 181 -7.09 -9.12 -14.23
N GLY A 182 -6.02 -9.44 -14.92
CA GLY A 182 -4.67 -9.03 -14.59
C GLY A 182 -4.08 -9.68 -13.36
N VAL A 183 -2.77 -9.53 -13.23
CA VAL A 183 -1.97 -10.04 -12.13
C VAL A 183 -0.81 -9.09 -11.86
N ASN A 184 -0.39 -8.96 -10.61
CA ASN A 184 0.88 -8.34 -10.26
C ASN A 184 2.00 -9.37 -10.47
N VAL A 185 3.07 -9.01 -11.14
CA VAL A 185 4.20 -9.90 -11.41
C VAL A 185 5.37 -9.51 -10.51
N ASN A 186 5.83 -10.44 -9.68
CA ASN A 186 6.89 -10.20 -8.73
C ASN A 186 8.11 -11.06 -9.09
N PHE A 187 9.24 -10.41 -9.30
CA PHE A 187 10.54 -11.03 -9.50
C PHE A 187 11.26 -11.05 -8.16
N VAL A 188 11.65 -12.23 -7.68
CA VAL A 188 12.15 -12.46 -6.34
C VAL A 188 13.50 -13.11 -6.37
N LYS A 189 14.49 -12.51 -5.72
CA LYS A 189 15.78 -13.09 -5.43
C LYS A 189 15.88 -13.38 -3.94
N ILE A 190 16.25 -14.61 -3.59
CA ILE A 190 16.57 -14.96 -2.21
C ILE A 190 18.04 -14.62 -1.98
N LEU A 191 18.28 -13.86 -0.94
CA LEU A 191 19.61 -13.49 -0.46
C LEU A 191 19.97 -14.28 0.79
N GLU A 192 21.14 -14.03 1.36
CA GLU A 192 21.55 -14.62 2.63
C GLU A 192 20.60 -14.26 3.77
N ASN A 193 20.59 -15.08 4.82
CA ASN A 193 19.77 -14.89 6.03
C ASN A 193 18.28 -14.71 5.75
N ASP A 194 17.74 -15.49 4.80
CA ASP A 194 16.32 -15.47 4.41
C ASP A 194 15.82 -14.08 3.97
N THR A 195 16.71 -13.19 3.58
CA THR A 195 16.35 -11.88 3.02
C THR A 195 15.86 -12.04 1.59
N LEU A 196 14.77 -11.39 1.25
CA LEU A 196 14.27 -11.34 -0.12
C LEU A 196 14.57 -9.98 -0.76
N GLN A 197 14.87 -10.00 -2.05
CA GLN A 197 14.85 -8.81 -2.89
C GLN A 197 13.71 -8.97 -3.90
N VAL A 198 12.83 -7.96 -3.99
CA VAL A 198 11.60 -8.03 -4.78
C VAL A 198 11.48 -6.81 -5.68
N ARG A 199 11.17 -7.05 -6.95
CA ARG A 199 10.78 -6.04 -7.93
C ARG A 199 9.42 -6.43 -8.52
N THR A 200 8.51 -5.47 -8.68
CA THR A 200 7.12 -5.75 -9.03
C THR A 200 6.65 -4.90 -10.20
N TYR A 201 6.11 -5.58 -11.24
CA TYR A 201 5.23 -4.96 -12.22
C TYR A 201 3.82 -4.99 -11.67
N GLU A 202 3.21 -3.83 -11.48
CA GLU A 202 1.95 -3.70 -10.75
C GLU A 202 0.76 -3.52 -11.68
N ARG A 203 -0.23 -4.41 -11.52
CA ARG A 203 -1.52 -4.35 -12.21
C ARG A 203 -2.26 -3.05 -11.87
N GLY A 204 -2.76 -2.37 -12.88
CA GLY A 204 -3.50 -1.11 -12.74
C GLY A 204 -2.60 0.12 -12.81
N VAL A 205 -1.32 0.01 -12.42
CA VAL A 205 -0.26 0.98 -12.74
C VAL A 205 0.33 0.67 -14.11
N GLU A 206 0.37 -0.62 -14.45
CA GLU A 206 0.91 -1.20 -15.68
C GLU A 206 2.37 -0.76 -15.93
N ASN A 207 3.13 -0.73 -14.84
CA ASN A 207 4.54 -0.40 -14.82
C ASN A 207 5.22 -1.02 -13.59
N GLU A 208 6.56 -0.97 -13.54
CA GLU A 208 7.29 -1.27 -12.32
C GLU A 208 7.04 -0.20 -11.26
N THR A 209 6.71 -0.63 -10.04
CA THR A 209 6.53 0.25 -8.88
C THR A 209 7.67 0.13 -7.89
N LEU A 210 7.87 1.18 -7.08
CA LEU A 210 8.92 1.19 -6.05
C LEU A 210 8.68 0.15 -4.96
N SER A 211 7.41 -0.18 -4.66
CA SER A 211 7.05 -1.18 -3.65
C SER A 211 5.57 -1.55 -3.71
N CYS A 212 5.27 -2.84 -3.81
CA CYS A 212 3.92 -3.39 -3.71
C CYS A 212 3.78 -4.19 -2.41
N GLY A 213 3.03 -3.68 -1.43
CA GLY A 213 2.92 -4.29 -0.10
C GLY A 213 2.33 -5.71 -0.12
N THR A 214 1.27 -5.93 -0.91
CA THR A 214 0.67 -7.27 -1.09
C THR A 214 1.63 -8.21 -1.81
N GLY A 215 2.41 -7.71 -2.77
CA GLY A 215 3.45 -8.46 -3.49
C GLY A 215 4.60 -8.91 -2.59
N VAL A 216 4.99 -8.06 -1.65
CA VAL A 216 6.00 -8.38 -0.63
C VAL A 216 5.52 -9.53 0.24
N VAL A 217 4.28 -9.46 0.76
CA VAL A 217 3.69 -10.56 1.54
C VAL A 217 3.57 -11.84 0.71
N ALA A 218 3.11 -11.73 -0.53
CA ALA A 218 2.98 -12.87 -1.44
C ALA A 218 4.33 -13.54 -1.71
N SER A 219 5.39 -12.75 -1.88
CA SER A 219 6.76 -13.26 -2.12
C SER A 219 7.28 -14.06 -0.94
N VAL A 220 7.07 -13.57 0.30
CA VAL A 220 7.48 -14.30 1.52
C VAL A 220 6.69 -15.61 1.66
N ILE A 221 5.38 -15.59 1.47
CA ILE A 221 4.54 -16.79 1.53
C ILE A 221 4.96 -17.81 0.47
N ALA A 222 5.20 -17.36 -0.77
CA ALA A 222 5.69 -18.23 -1.84
C ALA A 222 7.04 -18.87 -1.49
N ALA A 223 7.97 -18.11 -0.89
CA ALA A 223 9.25 -18.63 -0.45
C ALA A 223 9.11 -19.68 0.68
N CYS A 224 8.12 -19.50 1.60
CA CYS A 224 7.80 -20.48 2.63
C CYS A 224 7.20 -21.76 2.04
N GLU A 225 6.31 -21.67 1.06
CA GLU A 225 5.66 -22.84 0.44
C GLU A 225 6.62 -23.64 -0.44
N THR A 226 7.60 -23.00 -1.04
CA THR A 226 8.61 -23.63 -1.90
C THR A 226 9.90 -24.00 -1.16
N ASN A 227 9.93 -23.86 0.18
CA ASN A 227 11.10 -24.12 1.04
C ASN A 227 12.37 -23.39 0.59
N LYS A 228 12.24 -22.21 0.00
CA LYS A 228 13.36 -21.37 -0.43
C LYS A 228 13.96 -20.52 0.69
N ILE A 229 13.29 -20.43 1.84
CA ILE A 229 13.83 -19.84 3.08
C ILE A 229 14.02 -20.91 4.14
N LYS A 230 15.11 -20.81 4.91
CA LYS A 230 15.49 -21.78 5.94
C LYS A 230 14.60 -21.71 7.17
N ASN A 231 14.16 -20.51 7.50
CA ASN A 231 13.33 -20.22 8.69
C ASN A 231 11.85 -20.61 8.45
N ASN A 232 11.63 -21.84 7.99
CA ASN A 232 10.29 -22.36 7.68
C ASN A 232 9.64 -23.02 8.93
N VAL A 233 9.54 -22.24 9.99
CA VAL A 233 8.93 -22.61 11.28
C VAL A 233 7.45 -22.15 11.34
N LYS A 234 6.77 -22.53 12.41
CA LYS A 234 5.37 -22.14 12.62
C LYS A 234 5.19 -20.62 12.69
N ASP A 235 6.01 -19.95 13.46
CA ASP A 235 5.97 -18.50 13.64
C ASP A 235 7.19 -17.87 12.97
N ILE A 236 6.95 -17.34 11.76
CA ILE A 236 7.95 -16.67 10.93
C ILE A 236 7.95 -15.19 11.32
N LYS A 237 9.10 -14.69 11.73
CA LYS A 237 9.23 -13.31 12.22
C LYS A 237 10.24 -12.54 11.40
N ASP A 238 9.86 -11.32 11.06
CA ASP A 238 10.71 -10.25 10.56
C ASP A 238 11.56 -10.63 9.34
N ILE A 239 10.96 -11.38 8.40
CA ILE A 239 11.60 -11.63 7.11
C ILE A 239 11.80 -10.30 6.41
N LEU A 240 13.06 -9.93 6.21
CA LEU A 240 13.44 -8.71 5.52
C LEU A 240 13.19 -8.84 4.02
N VAL A 241 12.49 -7.88 3.46
CA VAL A 241 12.27 -7.74 2.02
C VAL A 241 12.79 -6.39 1.56
N GLN A 242 13.73 -6.40 0.65
CA GLN A 242 14.29 -5.22 0.01
C GLN A 242 13.53 -4.95 -1.28
N THR A 243 12.98 -3.75 -1.43
CA THR A 243 12.34 -3.24 -2.64
C THR A 243 13.07 -2.00 -3.14
N LEU A 244 12.74 -1.50 -4.33
CA LEU A 244 13.31 -0.24 -4.83
C LEU A 244 12.97 0.95 -3.90
N GLY A 245 11.79 0.92 -3.27
CA GLY A 245 11.32 1.98 -2.37
C GLY A 245 11.84 1.85 -0.93
N GLY A 246 12.53 0.76 -0.57
CA GLY A 246 13.09 0.59 0.76
C GLY A 246 12.89 -0.80 1.35
N LYS A 247 13.06 -0.89 2.66
CA LYS A 247 12.99 -2.13 3.43
C LYS A 247 11.61 -2.33 4.04
N LEU A 248 11.11 -3.55 3.95
CA LEU A 248 9.88 -4.01 4.58
C LEU A 248 10.17 -5.30 5.35
N TRP A 249 9.38 -5.57 6.38
CA TRP A 249 9.48 -6.80 7.16
C TRP A 249 8.11 -7.48 7.17
N VAL A 250 8.11 -8.78 6.98
CA VAL A 250 6.90 -9.61 7.03
C VAL A 250 7.02 -10.59 8.18
N SER A 251 6.00 -10.60 9.04
CA SER A 251 5.84 -11.63 10.07
C SER A 251 4.49 -12.32 9.86
N LEU A 252 4.44 -13.62 10.11
CA LEU A 252 3.23 -14.42 9.93
C LEU A 252 3.31 -15.73 10.72
N THR A 253 2.13 -16.34 10.96
CA THR A 253 2.01 -17.68 11.58
C THR A 253 1.53 -18.68 10.53
N LYS A 254 2.35 -19.70 10.22
CA LYS A 254 2.02 -20.80 9.32
C LYS A 254 1.27 -21.89 10.07
N THR A 255 0.11 -22.26 9.59
CA THR A 255 -0.66 -23.41 10.07
C THR A 255 -0.82 -24.44 8.95
N LYS A 256 -1.46 -25.59 9.24
CA LYS A 256 -1.77 -26.58 8.19
C LYS A 256 -2.72 -26.03 7.14
N LYS A 257 -3.66 -25.14 7.53
CA LYS A 257 -4.73 -24.63 6.66
C LYS A 257 -4.45 -23.24 6.09
N GLU A 258 -3.83 -22.35 6.86
CA GLU A 258 -3.71 -20.95 6.50
C GLU A 258 -2.41 -20.31 7.01
N TYR A 259 -2.05 -19.18 6.39
CA TYR A 259 -1.18 -18.16 6.94
C TYR A 259 -2.03 -17.11 7.65
N LYS A 260 -1.80 -16.90 8.94
CA LYS A 260 -2.53 -15.95 9.79
C LYS A 260 -1.59 -15.03 10.54
N ASN A 261 -2.17 -14.01 11.20
CA ASN A 261 -1.41 -12.96 11.89
C ASN A 261 -0.37 -12.33 10.95
N VAL A 262 -0.73 -12.21 9.67
CA VAL A 262 0.16 -11.64 8.67
C VAL A 262 0.30 -10.15 8.94
N SER A 263 1.52 -9.69 9.10
CA SER A 263 1.83 -8.28 9.31
C SER A 263 2.90 -7.80 8.33
N LEU A 264 2.72 -6.57 7.89
CA LEU A 264 3.64 -5.85 7.01
C LEU A 264 4.14 -4.61 7.72
N THR A 265 5.41 -4.59 8.04
CA THR A 265 6.08 -3.52 8.78
C THR A 265 7.01 -2.74 7.86
N GLY A 266 7.05 -1.43 7.99
CA GLY A 266 7.94 -0.59 7.21
C GLY A 266 8.01 0.84 7.69
N ASN A 267 8.98 1.57 7.17
CA ASN A 267 9.15 2.98 7.46
C ASN A 267 8.02 3.81 6.83
N VAL A 268 7.68 4.88 7.52
CA VAL A 268 6.74 5.91 7.06
C VAL A 268 7.35 7.26 7.36
N GLN A 269 7.24 8.18 6.43
CA GLN A 269 7.80 9.51 6.60
C GLN A 269 6.80 10.60 6.22
N LEU A 270 6.60 11.57 7.12
CA LEU A 270 6.04 12.86 6.78
C LEU A 270 7.09 13.65 6.01
N ILE A 271 6.83 13.99 4.76
CA ILE A 271 7.75 14.73 3.90
C ILE A 271 7.62 16.23 4.13
N PHE A 272 6.40 16.74 4.02
CA PHE A 272 6.05 18.13 4.32
C PHE A 272 4.55 18.25 4.63
N GLU A 273 4.18 19.39 5.19
CA GLU A 273 2.79 19.79 5.39
C GLU A 273 2.61 21.22 4.84
N GLY A 274 1.37 21.54 4.47
CA GLY A 274 1.07 22.85 3.90
C GLY A 274 -0.41 23.11 3.78
N SER A 275 -0.74 24.21 3.11
CA SER A 275 -2.10 24.61 2.80
C SER A 275 -2.22 24.97 1.34
N ILE A 276 -3.32 24.59 0.71
CA ILE A 276 -3.67 25.00 -0.65
C ILE A 276 -5.01 25.75 -0.61
N PHE A 277 -5.14 26.77 -1.47
CA PHE A 277 -6.39 27.52 -1.60
C PHE A 277 -7.14 27.02 -2.82
N ILE A 278 -8.33 26.48 -2.57
CA ILE A 278 -9.23 25.89 -3.54
C ILE A 278 -10.25 26.94 -3.97
N ASP A 279 -10.30 27.28 -5.23
CA ASP A 279 -11.32 28.10 -5.85
C ASP A 279 -12.39 27.27 -6.58
N LYS A 280 -13.32 27.93 -7.29
CA LYS A 280 -14.40 27.26 -8.03
C LYS A 280 -13.86 26.40 -9.18
N ASP A 281 -12.75 26.77 -9.81
CA ASP A 281 -12.16 26.03 -10.93
C ASP A 281 -11.59 24.68 -10.49
N TRP A 282 -11.21 24.58 -9.19
CA TRP A 282 -10.78 23.32 -8.59
C TRP A 282 -11.94 22.36 -8.30
N LEU A 283 -13.16 22.87 -8.18
CA LEU A 283 -14.34 22.09 -7.82
C LEU A 283 -15.16 21.68 -9.04
N ASN A 284 -14.81 22.19 -10.22
CA ASN A 284 -15.59 22.02 -11.47
C ASN A 284 -17.05 22.53 -11.34
N LEU A 285 -17.21 23.70 -10.68
CA LEU A 285 -18.49 24.35 -10.42
C LEU A 285 -18.69 25.55 -11.36
#